data_3b29a4effe5a42ad80b5af7aae55663b
#
_entry.id   3b29a4effe5a42ad80b5af7aae55663b
#
_cell.length_a   1.000
_cell.length_b   1.000
_cell.length_c   1.000
_cell.angle_alpha   90.00
_cell.angle_beta   90.00
_cell.angle_gamma   90.00
#
_symmetry.space_group_name_H-M   'P 1'
#
loop_
_entity.id
_entity.type
_entity.pdbx_description
1 polymer ?
#
loop_
_entity_poly.entity_id
_entity_poly.type
_entity_poly.pdbx_seq_one_letter_code
_entity_poly.pdbx_strand_id
1 'polypeptide(L)'
;MKQTLYDKIWNDHCILDNDDHSSLIYIDRHLIHEVTSPQAFDGLEIKKRDIWNKKSIMATTDHNVPTINRDQGITDPVSKIQIEALRENCKKYNIELYDLDNLKQGIVHVIGPELGMTQPGMTIVCGDSHTSTHGALASLSFGIGTSDVEHVLATQCLNLTKDKNFNIEVNGVLHPYITSKDLILYIIGSIGTSGGTGYTIEYTGETISNLSIESRMTICNMTIEAGAKSGLMAFDEKTHDYLKDREFLPSSKYYDDALKYLSLIHI
;
A
#
# COMPACT_ATOMS: atom_id res chain seq x y z
N MET A 1 6.38 -4.62 -26.64
CA MET A 1 5.16 -5.39 -26.32
C MET A 1 4.23 -4.50 -25.50
N LYS A 2 2.91 -4.65 -25.64
CA LYS A 2 1.96 -3.97 -24.74
C LYS A 2 2.10 -4.59 -23.36
N GLN A 3 2.13 -3.74 -22.33
CA GLN A 3 2.30 -4.14 -20.92
C GLN A 3 1.13 -3.65 -20.12
N THR A 4 0.71 -4.41 -19.10
CA THR A 4 -0.26 -3.96 -18.10
C THR A 4 0.39 -2.93 -17.16
N LEU A 5 -0.39 -2.25 -16.34
CA LEU A 5 0.14 -1.37 -15.29
C LEU A 5 1.02 -2.16 -14.33
N TYR A 6 0.56 -3.35 -13.92
CA TYR A 6 1.33 -4.25 -13.08
C TYR A 6 2.68 -4.61 -13.70
N ASP A 7 2.71 -5.02 -14.99
CA ASP A 7 3.95 -5.38 -15.68
C ASP A 7 4.95 -4.22 -15.72
N LYS A 8 4.48 -2.99 -15.95
CA LYS A 8 5.35 -1.81 -15.98
C LYS A 8 5.97 -1.54 -14.62
N ILE A 9 5.14 -1.43 -13.57
CA ILE A 9 5.64 -1.16 -12.22
C ILE A 9 6.60 -2.28 -11.79
N TRP A 10 6.23 -3.54 -12.03
CA TRP A 10 7.11 -4.66 -11.71
C TRP A 10 8.46 -4.57 -12.41
N ASN A 11 8.47 -4.36 -13.73
CA ASN A 11 9.70 -4.34 -14.51
C ASN A 11 10.59 -3.15 -14.16
N ASP A 12 10.02 -2.00 -13.84
CA ASP A 12 10.76 -0.80 -13.41
C ASP A 12 11.43 -0.97 -12.04
N HIS A 13 10.89 -1.85 -11.19
CA HIS A 13 11.40 -2.14 -9.85
C HIS A 13 12.18 -3.45 -9.76
N CYS A 14 12.23 -4.24 -10.82
CA CYS A 14 12.99 -5.47 -10.87
C CYS A 14 14.50 -5.17 -10.96
N ILE A 15 15.23 -5.50 -9.88
CA ILE A 15 16.69 -5.35 -9.81
C ILE A 15 17.37 -6.54 -10.46
N LEU A 16 16.84 -7.74 -10.20
CA LEU A 16 17.41 -9.00 -10.64
C LEU A 16 16.33 -10.07 -10.77
N ASP A 17 16.35 -10.80 -11.87
CA ASP A 17 15.60 -12.03 -12.02
C ASP A 17 16.48 -13.23 -11.65
N ASN A 18 15.97 -14.12 -10.81
CA ASN A 18 16.66 -15.31 -10.35
C ASN A 18 16.30 -16.54 -11.22
N ASP A 19 17.15 -17.55 -11.19
CA ASP A 19 16.93 -18.80 -11.94
C ASP A 19 15.72 -19.63 -11.46
N ASP A 20 15.25 -19.38 -10.23
CA ASP A 20 14.09 -20.04 -9.61
C ASP A 20 12.73 -19.37 -9.91
N HIS A 21 12.70 -18.47 -10.91
CA HIS A 21 11.53 -17.66 -11.27
C HIS A 21 11.08 -16.63 -10.22
N SER A 22 11.91 -16.36 -9.23
CA SER A 22 11.71 -15.19 -8.34
C SER A 22 12.46 -13.98 -8.88
N SER A 23 12.05 -12.79 -8.44
CA SER A 23 12.70 -11.53 -8.81
C SER A 23 12.98 -10.71 -7.55
N LEU A 24 14.14 -10.09 -7.50
CA LEU A 24 14.47 -9.12 -6.45
C LEU A 24 13.86 -7.77 -6.83
N ILE A 25 12.87 -7.33 -6.08
CA ILE A 25 12.09 -6.11 -6.32
C ILE A 25 12.49 -5.02 -5.33
N TYR A 26 12.78 -3.83 -5.85
CA TYR A 26 12.98 -2.62 -5.04
C TYR A 26 11.66 -2.14 -4.47
N ILE A 27 11.68 -1.66 -3.22
CA ILE A 27 10.49 -1.15 -2.50
C ILE A 27 10.67 0.35 -2.23
N ASP A 28 9.81 1.18 -2.84
CA ASP A 28 9.89 2.64 -2.70
C ASP A 28 9.45 3.11 -1.32
N ARG A 29 8.36 2.51 -0.80
CA ARG A 29 7.75 2.94 0.46
C ARG A 29 7.46 1.75 1.37
N HIS A 30 7.87 1.86 2.62
CA HIS A 30 7.55 0.91 3.67
C HIS A 30 6.72 1.58 4.75
N LEU A 31 5.49 1.15 4.90
CA LEU A 31 4.58 1.61 5.94
C LEU A 31 4.69 0.64 7.13
N ILE A 32 4.82 1.18 8.34
CA ILE A 32 4.94 0.36 9.55
C ILE A 32 3.97 0.84 10.64
N HIS A 33 3.47 -0.11 11.40
CA HIS A 33 2.61 0.13 12.55
C HIS A 33 3.00 -0.80 13.72
N GLU A 34 2.34 -0.64 14.85
CA GLU A 34 2.72 -1.28 16.11
C GLU A 34 2.54 -2.80 16.16
N VAL A 35 1.70 -3.39 15.29
CA VAL A 35 1.37 -4.83 15.40
C VAL A 35 2.46 -5.73 14.85
N THR A 36 3.00 -5.43 13.66
CA THR A 36 3.93 -6.31 12.93
C THR A 36 5.37 -5.86 12.97
N SER A 37 5.65 -4.63 13.44
CA SER A 37 7.01 -4.08 13.44
C SER A 37 7.90 -4.50 14.62
N PRO A 38 7.41 -4.78 15.86
CA PRO A 38 8.29 -5.03 16.98
C PRO A 38 9.29 -6.18 16.74
N GLN A 39 8.83 -7.34 16.31
CA GLN A 39 9.68 -8.49 16.04
C GLN A 39 10.65 -8.27 14.87
N ALA A 40 10.27 -7.44 13.90
CA ALA A 40 11.16 -7.08 12.79
C ALA A 40 12.35 -6.23 13.28
N PHE A 41 12.10 -5.29 14.19
CA PHE A 41 13.17 -4.50 14.82
C PHE A 41 14.06 -5.35 15.72
N ASP A 42 13.49 -6.30 16.50
CA ASP A 42 14.26 -7.27 17.28
C ASP A 42 15.19 -8.10 16.38
N GLY A 43 14.70 -8.54 15.23
CA GLY A 43 15.48 -9.25 14.22
C GLY A 43 16.65 -8.46 13.69
N LEU A 44 16.48 -7.17 13.41
CA LEU A 44 17.56 -6.26 13.02
C LEU A 44 18.63 -6.16 14.12
N GLU A 45 18.20 -6.03 15.38
CA GLU A 45 19.13 -5.91 16.53
C GLU A 45 19.94 -7.17 16.74
N ILE A 46 19.29 -8.34 16.75
CA ILE A 46 19.94 -9.65 16.91
C ILE A 46 20.99 -9.86 15.80
N LYS A 47 20.66 -9.47 14.56
CA LYS A 47 21.55 -9.63 13.41
C LYS A 47 22.53 -8.48 13.25
N LYS A 48 22.49 -7.48 14.13
CA LYS A 48 23.32 -6.25 14.10
C LYS A 48 23.26 -5.53 12.75
N ARG A 49 22.04 -5.43 12.20
CA ARG A 49 21.77 -4.73 10.95
C ARG A 49 21.14 -3.37 11.24
N ASP A 50 21.52 -2.36 10.46
CA ASP A 50 20.88 -1.04 10.49
C ASP A 50 19.79 -0.95 9.42
N ILE A 51 18.98 0.09 9.49
CA ILE A 51 17.97 0.41 8.48
C ILE A 51 18.67 1.04 7.28
N TRP A 52 18.36 0.50 6.10
CA TRP A 52 18.97 0.93 4.85
C TRP A 52 18.58 2.37 4.47
N ASN A 53 17.30 2.69 4.47
CA ASN A 53 16.80 4.02 4.08
C ASN A 53 15.61 4.45 4.94
N LYS A 54 15.89 5.32 5.91
CA LYS A 54 14.86 5.82 6.85
C LYS A 54 13.80 6.69 6.17
N LYS A 55 14.14 7.34 5.05
CA LYS A 55 13.23 8.23 4.32
C LYS A 55 12.15 7.48 3.53
N SER A 56 12.36 6.20 3.25
CA SER A 56 11.34 5.35 2.62
C SER A 56 10.29 4.85 3.60
N ILE A 57 10.49 5.05 4.91
CA ILE A 57 9.64 4.52 5.96
C ILE A 57 8.69 5.60 6.47
N MET A 58 7.42 5.23 6.66
CA MET A 58 6.43 6.00 7.41
C MET A 58 5.88 5.11 8.52
N ALA A 59 5.90 5.60 9.75
CA ALA A 59 5.37 4.91 10.92
C ALA A 59 4.13 5.62 11.46
N THR A 60 3.11 4.83 11.84
CA THR A 60 1.92 5.35 12.55
C THR A 60 1.44 4.34 13.57
N THR A 61 0.78 4.83 14.62
CA THR A 61 0.01 4.00 15.54
C THR A 61 -1.44 3.96 15.05
N ASP A 62 -2.01 2.81 14.74
CA ASP A 62 -3.37 2.74 14.18
C ASP A 62 -4.23 1.57 14.67
N HIS A 63 -3.69 0.37 14.87
CA HIS A 63 -4.46 -0.82 15.21
C HIS A 63 -4.86 -0.88 16.69
N ASN A 64 -3.96 -0.49 17.59
CA ASN A 64 -4.10 -0.62 19.04
C ASN A 64 -4.38 0.71 19.74
N VAL A 65 -4.94 1.65 19.01
CA VAL A 65 -5.25 3.00 19.52
C VAL A 65 -6.70 3.10 20.00
N PRO A 66 -6.97 3.80 21.11
CA PRO A 66 -8.33 4.03 21.54
C PRO A 66 -9.09 4.93 20.55
N THR A 67 -10.35 4.58 20.29
CA THR A 67 -11.24 5.37 19.41
C THR A 67 -12.04 6.41 20.20
N ILE A 68 -12.16 6.23 21.53
CA ILE A 68 -12.82 7.14 22.46
C ILE A 68 -11.90 7.41 23.65
N ASN A 69 -12.09 8.53 24.34
CA ASN A 69 -11.32 8.93 25.54
C ASN A 69 -9.79 8.86 25.31
N ARG A 70 -9.33 9.33 24.18
CA ARG A 70 -7.91 9.28 23.79
C ARG A 70 -6.98 10.02 24.76
N ASP A 71 -7.50 11.01 25.45
CA ASP A 71 -6.85 11.79 26.52
C ASP A 71 -6.48 10.93 27.74
N GLN A 72 -7.15 9.79 27.94
CA GLN A 72 -6.84 8.85 29.03
C GLN A 72 -5.70 7.89 28.68
N GLY A 73 -5.18 7.96 27.45
CA GLY A 73 -4.12 7.07 26.96
C GLY A 73 -4.62 5.66 26.67
N ILE A 74 -3.68 4.72 26.62
CA ILE A 74 -3.95 3.32 26.26
C ILE A 74 -4.11 2.50 27.54
N THR A 75 -5.31 1.99 27.76
CA THR A 75 -5.68 1.23 28.97
C THR A 75 -5.43 -0.27 28.83
N ASP A 76 -5.52 -0.82 27.63
CA ASP A 76 -5.20 -2.22 27.39
C ASP A 76 -3.68 -2.46 27.47
N PRO A 77 -3.21 -3.39 28.35
CA PRO A 77 -1.77 -3.58 28.57
C PRO A 77 -1.02 -4.10 27.33
N VAL A 78 -1.63 -4.96 26.52
CA VAL A 78 -0.99 -5.53 25.32
C VAL A 78 -0.85 -4.47 24.25
N SER A 79 -1.93 -3.73 23.98
CA SER A 79 -1.90 -2.60 23.05
C SER A 79 -0.85 -1.56 23.47
N LYS A 80 -0.76 -1.27 24.77
CA LYS A 80 0.23 -0.34 25.31
C LYS A 80 1.67 -0.80 25.03
N ILE A 81 1.99 -2.07 25.29
CA ILE A 81 3.32 -2.64 25.07
C ILE A 81 3.70 -2.51 23.58
N GLN A 82 2.79 -2.83 22.66
CA GLN A 82 3.06 -2.77 21.23
C GLN A 82 3.31 -1.33 20.75
N ILE A 83 2.52 -0.37 21.22
CA ILE A 83 2.70 1.05 20.87
C ILE A 83 4.00 1.60 21.47
N GLU A 84 4.32 1.26 22.72
CA GLU A 84 5.58 1.67 23.34
C GLU A 84 6.79 1.09 22.60
N ALA A 85 6.73 -0.17 22.17
CA ALA A 85 7.77 -0.78 21.35
C ALA A 85 7.96 -0.04 20.00
N LEU A 86 6.87 0.33 19.31
CA LEU A 86 6.96 1.12 18.09
C LEU A 86 7.62 2.48 18.35
N ARG A 87 7.23 3.18 19.43
CA ARG A 87 7.81 4.48 19.84
C ARG A 87 9.31 4.39 20.09
N GLU A 88 9.72 3.39 20.86
CA GLU A 88 11.13 3.15 21.19
C GLU A 88 11.95 2.83 19.94
N ASN A 89 11.44 1.97 19.07
CA ASN A 89 12.09 1.61 17.82
C ASN A 89 12.19 2.81 16.88
N CYS A 90 11.12 3.57 16.67
CA CYS A 90 11.16 4.78 15.84
C CYS A 90 12.14 5.80 16.37
N LYS A 91 12.19 6.00 17.69
CA LYS A 91 13.20 6.88 18.33
C LYS A 91 14.62 6.37 18.14
N LYS A 92 14.87 5.10 18.39
CA LYS A 92 16.19 4.44 18.27
C LYS A 92 16.76 4.56 16.86
N TYR A 93 15.94 4.29 15.86
CA TYR A 93 16.33 4.29 14.46
C TYR A 93 16.12 5.64 13.74
N ASN A 94 15.62 6.66 14.47
CA ASN A 94 15.29 7.98 13.92
C ASN A 94 14.34 7.90 12.71
N ILE A 95 13.21 7.21 12.91
CA ILE A 95 12.09 7.10 11.98
C ILE A 95 11.01 8.08 12.40
N GLU A 96 10.41 8.78 11.44
CA GLU A 96 9.26 9.66 11.70
C GLU A 96 8.03 8.83 12.08
N LEU A 97 7.43 9.16 13.24
CA LEU A 97 6.26 8.48 13.78
C LEU A 97 5.09 9.46 13.91
N TYR A 98 3.99 9.15 13.24
CA TYR A 98 2.69 9.80 13.45
C TYR A 98 1.99 9.10 14.60
N ASP A 99 2.29 9.55 15.83
CA ASP A 99 1.76 8.97 17.07
C ASP A 99 0.41 9.58 17.45
N LEU A 100 -0.23 9.05 18.50
CA LEU A 100 -1.57 9.40 19.01
C LEU A 100 -1.83 10.91 19.13
N ASP A 101 -0.82 11.68 19.51
CA ASP A 101 -0.93 13.13 19.71
C ASP A 101 -0.64 13.93 18.42
N ASN A 102 -0.27 13.26 17.34
CA ASN A 102 0.01 13.92 16.08
C ASN A 102 -1.29 14.16 15.29
N LEU A 103 -1.49 15.37 14.81
CA LEU A 103 -2.67 15.73 14.01
C LEU A 103 -2.81 14.94 12.70
N LYS A 104 -1.70 14.37 12.21
CA LYS A 104 -1.65 13.53 11.01
C LYS A 104 -1.76 12.03 11.31
N GLN A 105 -1.95 11.64 12.58
CA GLN A 105 -2.15 10.25 12.95
C GLN A 105 -3.47 9.73 12.40
N GLY A 106 -3.47 8.52 11.90
CA GLY A 106 -4.66 7.85 11.38
C GLY A 106 -4.35 6.43 10.90
N ILE A 107 -5.33 5.80 10.30
CA ILE A 107 -5.20 4.48 9.68
C ILE A 107 -4.08 4.53 8.62
N VAL A 108 -3.13 3.62 8.70
CA VAL A 108 -1.92 3.60 7.85
C VAL A 108 -2.23 3.68 6.35
N HIS A 109 -3.29 3.00 5.90
CA HIS A 109 -3.70 2.99 4.50
C HIS A 109 -4.53 4.21 4.08
N VAL A 110 -4.87 5.09 5.01
CA VAL A 110 -5.55 6.37 4.76
C VAL A 110 -4.56 7.52 4.77
N ILE A 111 -3.71 7.60 5.80
CA ILE A 111 -2.77 8.72 5.91
C ILE A 111 -1.69 8.71 4.83
N GLY A 112 -1.27 7.54 4.36
CA GLY A 112 -0.31 7.44 3.24
C GLY A 112 -0.80 8.19 1.99
N PRO A 113 -2.00 7.89 1.48
CA PRO A 113 -2.66 8.66 0.42
C PRO A 113 -2.89 10.13 0.78
N GLU A 114 -3.46 10.43 1.95
CA GLU A 114 -3.83 11.80 2.34
C GLU A 114 -2.63 12.73 2.50
N LEU A 115 -1.49 12.20 2.90
CA LEU A 115 -0.25 12.97 2.98
C LEU A 115 0.50 13.04 1.64
N GLY A 116 0.08 12.28 0.62
CA GLY A 116 0.79 12.20 -0.67
C GLY A 116 2.04 11.32 -0.61
N MET A 117 2.17 10.46 0.38
CA MET A 117 3.26 9.48 0.48
C MET A 117 3.05 8.29 -0.46
N THR A 118 1.79 8.00 -0.80
CA THR A 118 1.40 7.06 -1.84
C THR A 118 1.36 7.78 -3.17
N GLN A 119 2.18 7.36 -4.11
CA GLN A 119 2.27 8.00 -5.42
C GLN A 119 2.17 6.98 -6.55
N PRO A 120 1.65 7.38 -7.71
CA PRO A 120 1.55 6.52 -8.87
C PRO A 120 2.91 5.93 -9.26
N GLY A 121 2.92 4.65 -9.63
CA GLY A 121 4.11 3.94 -10.07
C GLY A 121 5.00 3.39 -8.96
N MET A 122 4.75 3.71 -7.71
CA MET A 122 5.53 3.18 -6.56
C MET A 122 5.21 1.72 -6.25
N THR A 123 6.19 1.05 -5.64
CA THR A 123 6.01 -0.19 -4.88
C THR A 123 5.86 0.16 -3.40
N ILE A 124 4.79 -0.32 -2.75
CA ILE A 124 4.48 0.00 -1.35
C ILE A 124 4.20 -1.28 -0.57
N VAL A 125 4.82 -1.44 0.58
CA VAL A 125 4.58 -2.59 1.46
C VAL A 125 4.27 -2.15 2.89
N CYS A 126 3.54 -3.02 3.58
CA CYS A 126 3.24 -2.90 5.01
C CYS A 126 3.02 -4.29 5.59
N GLY A 127 3.19 -4.45 6.88
CA GLY A 127 2.85 -5.69 7.60
C GLY A 127 1.34 -5.89 7.80
N ASP A 128 0.52 -5.43 6.88
CA ASP A 128 -0.94 -5.51 6.86
C ASP A 128 -1.43 -5.89 5.47
N SER A 129 -2.36 -6.85 5.37
CA SER A 129 -2.89 -7.34 4.11
C SER A 129 -3.64 -6.28 3.30
N HIS A 130 -4.28 -5.31 3.96
CA HIS A 130 -5.03 -4.23 3.29
C HIS A 130 -4.14 -3.13 2.69
N THR A 131 -2.83 -3.33 2.66
CA THR A 131 -1.88 -2.49 1.91
C THR A 131 -2.27 -2.36 0.42
N SER A 132 -3.00 -3.32 -0.12
CA SER A 132 -3.61 -3.27 -1.46
C SER A 132 -4.42 -1.98 -1.71
N THR A 133 -4.93 -1.31 -0.67
CA THR A 133 -5.66 -0.04 -0.75
C THR A 133 -4.93 1.03 -1.59
N HIS A 134 -3.61 1.09 -1.48
CA HIS A 134 -2.79 2.09 -2.17
C HIS A 134 -2.79 1.91 -3.70
N GLY A 135 -3.19 0.75 -4.21
CA GLY A 135 -3.36 0.50 -5.64
C GLY A 135 -4.43 1.36 -6.32
N ALA A 136 -5.33 1.97 -5.54
CA ALA A 136 -6.28 2.99 -5.99
C ALA A 136 -5.60 4.24 -6.58
N LEU A 137 -4.34 4.47 -6.22
CA LEU A 137 -3.49 5.57 -6.69
C LEU A 137 -2.42 5.08 -7.67
N ALA A 138 -2.68 3.99 -8.38
CA ALA A 138 -1.77 3.39 -9.38
C ALA A 138 -0.40 2.98 -8.81
N SER A 139 -0.33 2.51 -7.57
CA SER A 139 0.87 1.95 -6.94
C SER A 139 0.75 0.44 -6.77
N LEU A 140 1.82 -0.30 -7.01
CA LEU A 140 1.87 -1.74 -6.70
C LEU A 140 2.09 -1.92 -5.20
N SER A 141 1.02 -2.29 -4.50
CA SER A 141 0.99 -2.29 -3.05
C SER A 141 0.41 -3.58 -2.50
N PHE A 142 1.08 -4.15 -1.50
CA PHE A 142 0.68 -5.44 -0.94
C PHE A 142 1.20 -5.64 0.49
N GLY A 143 0.48 -6.51 1.23
CA GLY A 143 0.87 -6.93 2.57
C GLY A 143 2.04 -7.91 2.56
N ILE A 144 2.89 -7.82 3.61
CA ILE A 144 4.06 -8.68 3.79
C ILE A 144 4.10 -9.24 5.21
N GLY A 145 4.76 -10.37 5.39
CA GLY A 145 4.97 -10.98 6.70
C GLY A 145 6.05 -10.26 7.52
N THR A 146 6.07 -10.52 8.83
CA THR A 146 7.03 -9.89 9.76
C THR A 146 8.49 -10.09 9.36
N SER A 147 8.85 -11.26 8.83
CA SER A 147 10.21 -11.53 8.34
C SER A 147 10.57 -10.68 7.13
N ASP A 148 9.58 -10.41 6.26
CA ASP A 148 9.75 -9.53 5.10
C ASP A 148 9.84 -8.07 5.54
N VAL A 149 9.09 -7.66 6.59
CA VAL A 149 9.24 -6.33 7.22
C VAL A 149 10.69 -6.10 7.66
N GLU A 150 11.29 -7.06 8.38
CA GLU A 150 12.72 -7.00 8.75
C GLU A 150 13.62 -6.87 7.52
N HIS A 151 13.36 -7.69 6.49
CA HIS A 151 14.17 -7.71 5.28
C HIS A 151 14.11 -6.37 4.54
N VAL A 152 12.92 -5.80 4.37
CA VAL A 152 12.73 -4.48 3.72
C VAL A 152 13.38 -3.36 4.53
N LEU A 153 13.28 -3.38 5.86
CA LEU A 153 13.97 -2.41 6.71
C LEU A 153 15.48 -2.44 6.47
N ALA A 154 16.07 -3.63 6.33
CA ALA A 154 17.51 -3.83 6.16
C ALA A 154 18.01 -3.56 4.74
N THR A 155 17.19 -3.74 3.70
CA THR A 155 17.66 -3.81 2.30
C THR A 155 16.87 -2.96 1.33
N GLN A 156 15.67 -2.55 1.68
CA GLN A 156 14.69 -1.89 0.79
C GLN A 156 14.32 -2.75 -0.44
N CYS A 157 14.45 -4.06 -0.33
CA CYS A 157 14.15 -5.01 -1.40
C CYS A 157 13.36 -6.21 -0.87
N LEU A 158 12.69 -6.92 -1.79
CA LEU A 158 12.05 -8.21 -1.52
C LEU A 158 12.29 -9.18 -2.67
N ASN A 159 12.46 -10.46 -2.34
CA ASN A 159 12.47 -11.52 -3.33
C ASN A 159 11.04 -12.07 -3.49
N LEU A 160 10.46 -11.91 -4.68
CA LEU A 160 9.06 -12.19 -4.94
C LEU A 160 8.88 -13.01 -6.21
N THR A 161 7.89 -13.89 -6.23
CA THR A 161 7.40 -14.49 -7.47
C THR A 161 6.36 -13.57 -8.10
N LYS A 162 6.48 -13.31 -9.40
CA LYS A 162 5.57 -12.46 -10.15
C LYS A 162 4.19 -13.12 -10.26
N ASP A 163 3.15 -12.41 -9.82
CA ASP A 163 1.76 -12.84 -9.97
C ASP A 163 1.32 -12.75 -11.44
N LYS A 164 0.23 -13.42 -11.77
CA LYS A 164 -0.44 -13.29 -13.07
C LYS A 164 -1.31 -12.03 -13.09
N ASN A 165 -1.53 -11.48 -14.28
CA ASN A 165 -2.47 -10.39 -14.50
C ASN A 165 -3.90 -10.90 -14.54
N PHE A 166 -4.82 -10.20 -13.86
CA PHE A 166 -6.25 -10.43 -13.94
C PHE A 166 -6.95 -9.08 -14.16
N ASN A 167 -7.66 -8.93 -15.27
CA ASN A 167 -8.43 -7.71 -15.53
C ASN A 167 -9.90 -7.93 -15.16
N ILE A 168 -10.46 -7.02 -14.36
CA ILE A 168 -11.90 -6.95 -14.07
C ILE A 168 -12.42 -5.63 -14.63
N GLU A 169 -13.17 -5.73 -15.73
CA GLU A 169 -13.76 -4.60 -16.42
C GLU A 169 -15.19 -4.38 -15.96
N VAL A 170 -15.50 -3.18 -15.45
CA VAL A 170 -16.83 -2.80 -14.99
C VAL A 170 -17.34 -1.62 -15.79
N ASN A 171 -18.38 -1.84 -16.58
CA ASN A 171 -18.98 -0.83 -17.46
C ASN A 171 -20.41 -0.51 -17.06
N GLY A 172 -20.88 0.65 -17.47
CA GLY A 172 -22.22 1.16 -17.21
C GLY A 172 -22.27 2.12 -16.02
N VAL A 173 -23.47 2.47 -15.62
CA VAL A 173 -23.73 3.44 -14.55
C VAL A 173 -24.27 2.71 -13.33
N LEU A 174 -23.59 2.88 -12.19
CA LEU A 174 -24.10 2.35 -10.92
C LEU A 174 -25.38 3.07 -10.51
N HIS A 175 -26.34 2.31 -10.00
CA HIS A 175 -27.52 2.91 -9.41
C HIS A 175 -27.11 3.77 -8.19
N PRO A 176 -27.75 4.93 -7.92
CA PRO A 176 -27.35 5.86 -6.86
C PRO A 176 -27.26 5.26 -5.44
N TYR A 177 -27.92 4.14 -5.20
CA TYR A 177 -27.88 3.44 -3.90
C TYR A 177 -26.82 2.33 -3.82
N ILE A 178 -26.06 2.10 -4.90
CA ILE A 178 -24.98 1.10 -4.94
C ILE A 178 -23.68 1.78 -4.62
N THR A 179 -23.04 1.35 -3.55
CA THR A 179 -21.73 1.83 -3.12
C THR A 179 -20.60 1.01 -3.74
N SER A 180 -19.36 1.51 -3.64
CA SER A 180 -18.17 0.75 -4.04
C SER A 180 -18.00 -0.55 -3.24
N LYS A 181 -18.48 -0.57 -1.98
CA LYS A 181 -18.49 -1.78 -1.16
C LYS A 181 -19.44 -2.84 -1.71
N ASP A 182 -20.63 -2.44 -2.15
CA ASP A 182 -21.57 -3.38 -2.78
C ASP A 182 -20.98 -3.94 -4.07
N LEU A 183 -20.32 -3.10 -4.87
CA LEU A 183 -19.66 -3.51 -6.10
C LEU A 183 -18.57 -4.55 -5.85
N ILE A 184 -17.64 -4.28 -4.93
CA ILE A 184 -16.56 -5.23 -4.66
C ILE A 184 -17.08 -6.53 -4.03
N LEU A 185 -18.10 -6.48 -3.18
CA LEU A 185 -18.72 -7.68 -2.64
C LEU A 185 -19.39 -8.51 -3.74
N TYR A 186 -20.02 -7.87 -4.72
CA TYR A 186 -20.57 -8.54 -5.89
C TYR A 186 -19.49 -9.22 -6.73
N ILE A 187 -18.36 -8.53 -6.97
CA ILE A 187 -17.21 -9.07 -7.68
C ILE A 187 -16.67 -10.31 -6.95
N ILE A 188 -16.42 -10.20 -5.63
CA ILE A 188 -15.94 -11.32 -4.81
C ILE A 188 -16.92 -12.48 -4.83
N GLY A 189 -18.24 -12.21 -4.73
CA GLY A 189 -19.28 -13.22 -4.84
C GLY A 189 -19.30 -13.92 -6.20
N SER A 190 -18.91 -13.22 -7.26
CA SER A 190 -18.90 -13.76 -8.63
C SER A 190 -17.66 -14.61 -8.92
N ILE A 191 -16.47 -14.22 -8.44
CA ILE A 191 -15.21 -14.95 -8.70
C ILE A 191 -14.83 -15.90 -7.57
N GLY A 192 -15.44 -15.75 -6.40
CA GLY A 192 -15.13 -16.50 -5.17
C GLY A 192 -13.98 -15.90 -4.37
N THR A 193 -13.90 -16.27 -3.08
CA THR A 193 -12.88 -15.78 -2.13
C THR A 193 -11.45 -16.24 -2.44
N SER A 194 -11.27 -17.15 -3.39
CA SER A 194 -9.98 -17.64 -3.88
C SER A 194 -9.76 -17.37 -5.37
N GLY A 195 -10.70 -16.66 -6.03
CA GLY A 195 -10.64 -16.41 -7.47
C GLY A 195 -9.44 -15.58 -7.92
N GLY A 196 -8.91 -14.73 -7.03
CA GLY A 196 -7.76 -13.88 -7.25
C GLY A 196 -6.42 -14.48 -6.79
N THR A 197 -6.40 -15.72 -6.26
CA THR A 197 -5.16 -16.31 -5.72
C THR A 197 -4.08 -16.48 -6.81
N GLY A 198 -2.90 -15.89 -6.58
CA GLY A 198 -1.79 -15.87 -7.54
C GLY A 198 -1.96 -14.84 -8.65
N TYR A 199 -2.85 -13.87 -8.45
CA TYR A 199 -3.08 -12.77 -9.36
C TYR A 199 -2.91 -11.41 -8.67
N THR A 200 -2.52 -10.43 -9.48
CA THR A 200 -2.74 -9.01 -9.24
C THR A 200 -3.91 -8.58 -10.12
N ILE A 201 -4.93 -7.95 -9.51
CA ILE A 201 -6.17 -7.57 -10.20
C ILE A 201 -6.08 -6.11 -10.65
N GLU A 202 -6.23 -5.84 -11.95
CA GLU A 202 -6.45 -4.49 -12.47
C GLU A 202 -7.95 -4.26 -12.68
N TYR A 203 -8.48 -3.20 -12.08
CA TYR A 203 -9.87 -2.79 -12.25
C TYR A 203 -9.95 -1.71 -13.33
N THR A 204 -10.77 -1.95 -14.35
CA THR A 204 -10.91 -1.10 -15.53
C THR A 204 -12.37 -0.84 -15.87
N GLY A 205 -12.61 -0.02 -16.88
CA GLY A 205 -13.95 0.27 -17.42
C GLY A 205 -14.53 1.60 -16.92
N GLU A 206 -15.62 2.01 -17.57
CA GLU A 206 -16.27 3.29 -17.36
C GLU A 206 -16.71 3.51 -15.92
N THR A 207 -17.30 2.48 -15.30
CA THR A 207 -17.74 2.56 -13.90
C THR A 207 -16.57 2.87 -12.97
N ILE A 208 -15.45 2.17 -13.13
CA ILE A 208 -14.24 2.35 -12.29
C ILE A 208 -13.66 3.74 -12.46
N SER A 209 -13.54 4.22 -13.70
CA SER A 209 -13.03 5.57 -14.00
C SER A 209 -13.91 6.68 -13.41
N ASN A 210 -15.19 6.41 -13.22
CA ASN A 210 -16.13 7.38 -12.65
C ASN A 210 -16.15 7.41 -11.11
N LEU A 211 -15.56 6.44 -10.42
CA LEU A 211 -15.47 6.39 -8.96
C LEU A 211 -14.60 7.52 -8.40
N SER A 212 -14.91 7.98 -7.17
CA SER A 212 -14.02 8.82 -6.38
C SER A 212 -12.79 8.02 -5.91
N ILE A 213 -11.74 8.69 -5.48
CA ILE A 213 -10.53 8.02 -4.96
C ILE A 213 -10.86 7.16 -3.74
N GLU A 214 -11.70 7.62 -2.82
CA GLU A 214 -12.12 6.87 -1.64
C GLU A 214 -12.91 5.59 -2.03
N SER A 215 -13.72 5.69 -3.06
CA SER A 215 -14.43 4.53 -3.62
C SER A 215 -13.47 3.53 -4.27
N ARG A 216 -12.44 4.01 -4.97
CA ARG A 216 -11.37 3.18 -5.52
C ARG A 216 -10.55 2.52 -4.40
N MET A 217 -10.24 3.26 -3.34
CA MET A 217 -9.56 2.71 -2.15
C MET A 217 -10.38 1.58 -1.52
N THR A 218 -11.71 1.70 -1.44
CA THR A 218 -12.57 0.63 -0.93
C THR A 218 -12.45 -0.64 -1.77
N ILE A 219 -12.43 -0.53 -3.10
CA ILE A 219 -12.32 -1.69 -4.00
C ILE A 219 -10.93 -2.33 -3.88
N CYS A 220 -9.86 -1.54 -3.94
CA CYS A 220 -8.50 -2.04 -3.79
C CYS A 220 -8.24 -2.63 -2.40
N ASN A 221 -8.81 -2.03 -1.33
CA ASN A 221 -8.74 -2.56 0.02
C ASN A 221 -9.29 -3.97 0.09
N MET A 222 -10.51 -4.18 -0.41
CA MET A 222 -11.21 -5.46 -0.33
C MET A 222 -10.79 -6.48 -1.41
N THR A 223 -9.81 -6.17 -2.23
CA THR A 223 -9.25 -7.11 -3.22
C THR A 223 -8.62 -8.33 -2.56
N ILE A 224 -8.10 -8.17 -1.34
CA ILE A 224 -7.51 -9.27 -0.57
C ILE A 224 -8.54 -10.35 -0.20
N GLU A 225 -9.82 -10.00 0.00
CA GLU A 225 -10.90 -10.95 0.28
C GLU A 225 -11.24 -11.85 -0.92
N ALA A 226 -10.81 -11.46 -2.13
CA ALA A 226 -10.84 -12.32 -3.31
C ALA A 226 -9.61 -13.24 -3.42
N GLY A 227 -8.67 -13.16 -2.47
CA GLY A 227 -7.43 -13.93 -2.45
C GLY A 227 -6.30 -13.35 -3.33
N ALA A 228 -6.50 -12.21 -3.96
CA ALA A 228 -5.47 -11.55 -4.75
C ALA A 228 -4.45 -10.82 -3.86
N LYS A 229 -3.22 -10.70 -4.33
CA LYS A 229 -2.15 -10.02 -3.60
C LYS A 229 -2.29 -8.50 -3.60
N SER A 230 -2.76 -7.94 -4.73
CA SER A 230 -2.92 -6.50 -4.93
C SER A 230 -4.06 -6.21 -5.89
N GLY A 231 -4.74 -5.07 -5.66
CA GLY A 231 -5.66 -4.46 -6.61
C GLY A 231 -5.05 -3.18 -7.16
N LEU A 232 -5.20 -2.94 -8.45
CA LEU A 232 -4.63 -1.79 -9.14
C LEU A 232 -5.70 -1.05 -9.94
N MET A 233 -5.60 0.27 -9.99
CA MET A 233 -6.36 1.12 -10.91
C MET A 233 -5.40 2.06 -11.62
N ALA A 234 -5.68 2.31 -12.91
CA ALA A 234 -4.84 3.19 -13.72
C ALA A 234 -4.86 4.63 -13.18
N PHE A 235 -3.73 5.31 -13.35
CA PHE A 235 -3.62 6.73 -13.10
C PHE A 235 -4.52 7.52 -14.06
N ASP A 236 -5.25 8.50 -13.52
CA ASP A 236 -6.09 9.41 -14.28
C ASP A 236 -6.14 10.83 -13.66
N GLU A 237 -6.94 11.73 -14.24
CA GLU A 237 -7.10 13.10 -13.76
C GLU A 237 -7.61 13.18 -12.31
N LYS A 238 -8.48 12.25 -11.89
CA LYS A 238 -8.97 12.20 -10.50
C LYS A 238 -7.84 11.87 -9.52
N THR A 239 -6.96 10.95 -9.89
CA THR A 239 -5.77 10.62 -9.09
C THR A 239 -4.83 11.82 -9.02
N HIS A 240 -4.63 12.52 -10.14
CA HIS A 240 -3.86 13.77 -10.18
C HIS A 240 -4.45 14.82 -9.24
N ASP A 241 -5.76 15.10 -9.38
CA ASP A 241 -6.45 16.10 -8.58
C ASP A 241 -6.44 15.80 -7.09
N TYR A 242 -6.51 14.52 -6.74
CA TYR A 242 -6.42 14.07 -5.35
C TYR A 242 -5.03 14.34 -4.75
N LEU A 243 -3.97 14.19 -5.53
CA LEU A 243 -2.57 14.26 -5.05
C LEU A 243 -1.93 15.66 -5.16
N LYS A 244 -2.35 16.51 -6.10
CA LYS A 244 -1.65 17.74 -6.52
C LYS A 244 -1.26 18.72 -5.41
N ASP A 245 -2.01 18.74 -4.30
CA ASP A 245 -1.77 19.67 -3.18
C ASP A 245 -1.31 18.95 -1.91
N ARG A 246 -0.91 17.67 -1.99
CA ARG A 246 -0.47 16.90 -0.84
C ARG A 246 0.97 17.21 -0.45
N GLU A 247 1.25 17.16 0.86
CA GLU A 247 2.50 17.62 1.46
C GLU A 247 3.75 16.93 0.92
N PHE A 248 3.69 15.61 0.69
CA PHE A 248 4.83 14.81 0.26
C PHE A 248 4.89 14.58 -1.25
N LEU A 249 4.11 15.34 -2.03
CA LEU A 249 4.22 15.27 -3.48
C LEU A 249 5.58 15.82 -3.94
N PRO A 250 6.32 15.13 -4.82
CA PRO A 250 7.55 15.65 -5.40
C PRO A 250 7.33 16.97 -6.15
N SER A 251 8.40 17.75 -6.31
CA SER A 251 8.34 18.98 -7.10
C SER A 251 7.84 18.69 -8.52
N SER A 252 7.06 19.62 -9.07
CA SER A 252 6.27 19.49 -10.30
C SER A 252 6.96 18.81 -11.49
N LYS A 253 8.25 19.05 -11.72
CA LYS A 253 8.96 18.51 -12.90
C LYS A 253 9.04 16.97 -12.90
N TYR A 254 9.41 16.36 -11.78
CA TYR A 254 9.52 14.89 -11.69
C TYR A 254 8.14 14.24 -11.68
N TYR A 255 7.17 14.90 -11.09
CA TYR A 255 5.79 14.43 -11.08
C TYR A 255 5.19 14.42 -12.49
N ASP A 256 5.34 15.50 -13.26
CA ASP A 256 4.85 15.58 -14.64
C ASP A 256 5.48 14.52 -15.56
N ASP A 257 6.77 14.23 -15.39
CA ASP A 257 7.45 13.21 -16.17
C ASP A 257 6.93 11.80 -15.81
N ALA A 258 6.71 11.51 -14.51
CA ALA A 258 6.11 10.26 -14.05
C ALA A 258 4.67 10.11 -14.57
N LEU A 259 3.87 11.18 -14.55
CA LEU A 259 2.51 11.17 -15.09
C LEU A 259 2.47 10.83 -16.58
N LYS A 260 3.33 11.45 -17.39
CA LYS A 260 3.43 11.13 -18.82
C LYS A 260 3.78 9.67 -19.03
N TYR A 261 4.73 9.14 -18.27
CA TYR A 261 5.12 7.74 -18.37
C TYR A 261 3.97 6.80 -18.00
N LEU A 262 3.26 7.10 -16.92
CA LEU A 262 2.14 6.29 -16.44
C LEU A 262 0.89 6.43 -17.30
N SER A 263 0.61 7.61 -17.85
CA SER A 263 -0.55 7.84 -18.75
C SER A 263 -0.43 7.09 -20.09
N LEU A 264 0.76 6.67 -20.49
CA LEU A 264 1.00 5.84 -21.68
C LEU A 264 0.64 4.36 -21.47
N ILE A 265 0.05 4.02 -20.33
CA ILE A 265 -0.33 2.64 -19.95
C ILE A 265 -1.71 2.25 -20.52
N HIS A 266 -2.25 2.92 -21.48
CA HIS A 266 -3.46 2.44 -22.12
C HIS A 266 -3.15 1.24 -23.00
N ILE A 267 -3.66 0.10 -22.57
CA ILE A 267 -3.70 -1.15 -23.32
C ILE A 267 -4.52 -0.96 -24.60
#